data_c42919c7cebba9038ca6e421a6c7e972
#
_entry.id   c42919c7cebba9038ca6e421a6c7e972
#
_cell.length_a   1.000
_cell.length_b   1.000
_cell.length_c   1.000
_cell.angle_alpha   90.00
_cell.angle_beta   90.00
_cell.angle_gamma   90.00
#
_symmetry.space_group_name_H-M   'P 1'
#
loop_
_entity.id
_entity.type
_entity.pdbx_description
1 polymer ?
#
loop_
_entity_poly.entity_id
_entity_poly.type
_entity_poly.pdbx_seq_one_letter_code
_entity_poly.pdbx_strand_id
1 'polypeptide(L)'
;MKDLRLTTEDVAALCRAMASLLQAGVSPGDGLTLLAQEEGQPAWRELLSAMADRCDEGQPLPLVFREAGCFPGYVCALLTVGHRVGQTAGVLEALADYYDHRARMNRQLKAALTYPAMLLAVLLGVVVGLLIWVLPVFDDVYAQLGSGLGGFAGGLLAFGGILRGILPWVCFALAVALLGAAVPPVRRRVGKWISARFGDRGALKKVNSARYVQALALALRSGMTDREGAELAGELAFGQAAFGHRSRRCLALLDEGVALPQALQQTGMITGGDSRLLSLARRSGQGEQALEFLARKLVEQGEEALERTVGRIEPTVVAVACGLIGMVLLTVMLPLVQIMNAIG
;
A
#
# COMPACT_ATOMS: atom_id res chain seq x y z
N MET A 1 -23.17 -8.37 -13.56
CA MET A 1 -22.14 -7.34 -13.82
C MET A 1 -21.41 -6.81 -12.56
N LYS A 2 -21.78 -7.22 -11.34
CA LYS A 2 -21.19 -6.70 -10.06
C LYS A 2 -19.80 -7.25 -9.68
N ASP A 3 -19.21 -8.17 -10.42
CA ASP A 3 -17.97 -8.88 -10.05
C ASP A 3 -16.73 -8.50 -10.89
N LEU A 4 -16.84 -7.55 -11.83
CA LEU A 4 -15.67 -7.06 -12.56
C LEU A 4 -14.85 -6.16 -11.60
N ARG A 5 -13.72 -6.66 -11.15
CA ARG A 5 -12.81 -5.89 -10.29
C ARG A 5 -11.76 -5.20 -11.14
N LEU A 6 -11.99 -3.94 -11.41
CA LEU A 6 -11.00 -3.09 -12.08
C LEU A 6 -9.75 -2.96 -11.21
N THR A 7 -8.59 -3.15 -11.84
CA THR A 7 -7.31 -2.80 -11.23
C THR A 7 -7.08 -1.29 -11.33
N THR A 8 -6.14 -0.77 -10.56
CA THR A 8 -5.72 0.63 -10.69
C THR A 8 -5.16 0.94 -12.08
N GLU A 9 -4.59 -0.07 -12.73
CA GLU A 9 -4.02 0.03 -14.08
C GLU A 9 -5.11 0.14 -15.15
N ASP A 10 -6.18 -0.67 -15.02
CA ASP A 10 -7.32 -0.63 -15.94
C ASP A 10 -8.04 0.73 -15.90
N VAL A 11 -8.24 1.27 -14.69
CA VAL A 11 -8.85 2.60 -14.53
C VAL A 11 -7.97 3.69 -15.13
N ALA A 12 -6.64 3.62 -14.93
CA ALA A 12 -5.71 4.58 -15.50
C ALA A 12 -5.71 4.53 -17.01
N ALA A 13 -5.65 3.33 -17.60
CA ALA A 13 -5.64 3.12 -19.05
C ALA A 13 -6.92 3.65 -19.69
N LEU A 14 -8.09 3.30 -19.13
CA LEU A 14 -9.38 3.79 -19.62
C LEU A 14 -9.47 5.32 -19.55
N CYS A 15 -9.12 5.91 -18.40
CA CYS A 15 -9.17 7.36 -18.23
C CYS A 15 -8.24 8.08 -19.23
N ARG A 16 -7.04 7.54 -19.46
CA ARG A 16 -6.07 8.11 -20.41
C ARG A 16 -6.56 8.02 -21.84
N ALA A 17 -7.04 6.85 -22.26
CA ALA A 17 -7.57 6.66 -23.60
C ALA A 17 -8.78 7.57 -23.86
N MET A 18 -9.73 7.61 -22.93
CA MET A 18 -10.90 8.48 -23.04
C MET A 18 -10.52 9.97 -23.04
N ALA A 19 -9.53 10.39 -22.22
CA ALA A 19 -9.03 11.77 -22.23
C ALA A 19 -8.50 12.15 -23.62
N SER A 20 -7.65 11.30 -24.20
CA SER A 20 -7.06 11.53 -25.52
C SER A 20 -8.11 11.60 -26.63
N LEU A 21 -9.11 10.71 -26.62
CA LEU A 21 -10.20 10.70 -27.60
C LEU A 21 -11.08 11.95 -27.49
N LEU A 22 -11.45 12.35 -26.27
CA LEU A 22 -12.23 13.57 -26.05
C LEU A 22 -11.45 14.84 -26.42
N GLN A 23 -10.13 14.89 -26.18
CA GLN A 23 -9.26 15.99 -26.63
C GLN A 23 -9.16 16.06 -28.17
N ALA A 24 -9.22 14.92 -28.83
CA ALA A 24 -9.29 14.83 -30.29
C ALA A 24 -10.68 15.17 -30.86
N GLY A 25 -11.67 15.48 -30.02
CA GLY A 25 -13.02 15.83 -30.44
C GLY A 25 -13.94 14.63 -30.72
N VAL A 26 -13.53 13.42 -30.35
CA VAL A 26 -14.35 12.21 -30.48
C VAL A 26 -15.44 12.24 -29.42
N SER A 27 -16.66 11.84 -29.78
CA SER A 27 -17.77 11.77 -28.82
C SER A 27 -17.52 10.71 -27.73
N PRO A 28 -18.10 10.84 -26.53
CA PRO A 28 -17.93 9.84 -25.48
C PRO A 28 -18.38 8.42 -25.89
N GLY A 29 -19.50 8.31 -26.65
CA GLY A 29 -20.03 7.04 -27.15
C GLY A 29 -19.07 6.39 -28.15
N ASP A 30 -18.66 7.14 -29.18
CA ASP A 30 -17.70 6.66 -30.19
C ASP A 30 -16.38 6.25 -29.54
N GLY A 31 -15.90 7.03 -28.56
CA GLY A 31 -14.68 6.72 -27.83
C GLY A 31 -14.77 5.39 -27.08
N LEU A 32 -15.87 5.15 -26.37
CA LEU A 32 -16.10 3.89 -25.66
C LEU A 32 -16.26 2.71 -26.63
N THR A 33 -16.92 2.91 -27.79
CA THR A 33 -17.06 1.91 -28.83
C THR A 33 -15.71 1.50 -29.41
N LEU A 34 -14.84 2.48 -29.70
CA LEU A 34 -13.48 2.23 -30.16
C LEU A 34 -12.68 1.40 -29.16
N LEU A 35 -12.73 1.77 -27.88
CA LEU A 35 -12.06 1.04 -26.82
C LEU A 35 -12.62 -0.37 -26.62
N ALA A 36 -13.94 -0.55 -26.81
CA ALA A 36 -14.56 -1.87 -26.75
C ALA A 36 -14.06 -2.81 -27.86
N GLN A 37 -13.80 -2.27 -29.07
CA GLN A 37 -13.29 -3.05 -30.20
C GLN A 37 -11.86 -3.52 -30.01
N GLU A 38 -11.01 -2.71 -29.36
CA GLU A 38 -9.61 -3.03 -29.08
C GLU A 38 -9.44 -3.95 -27.86
N GLU A 39 -10.49 -4.08 -27.04
CA GLU A 39 -10.39 -4.83 -25.78
C GLU A 39 -10.41 -6.36 -25.98
N GLY A 40 -9.41 -7.02 -25.42
CA GLY A 40 -9.25 -8.48 -25.52
C GLY A 40 -10.11 -9.28 -24.54
N GLN A 41 -10.50 -8.71 -23.40
CA GLN A 41 -11.28 -9.41 -22.39
C GLN A 41 -12.78 -9.29 -22.66
N PRO A 42 -13.51 -10.42 -22.82
CA PRO A 42 -14.93 -10.37 -23.21
C PRO A 42 -15.81 -9.56 -22.24
N ALA A 43 -15.60 -9.74 -20.94
CA ALA A 43 -16.40 -9.06 -19.91
C ALA A 43 -16.16 -7.55 -19.87
N TRP A 44 -14.93 -7.11 -20.19
CA TRP A 44 -14.57 -5.70 -20.26
C TRP A 44 -15.11 -5.04 -21.54
N ARG A 45 -15.02 -5.76 -22.66
CA ARG A 45 -15.62 -5.36 -23.93
C ARG A 45 -17.12 -5.14 -23.81
N GLU A 46 -17.84 -6.12 -23.21
CA GLU A 46 -19.29 -6.03 -22.99
C GLU A 46 -19.67 -4.82 -22.12
N LEU A 47 -18.90 -4.54 -21.08
CA LEU A 47 -19.10 -3.38 -20.23
C LEU A 47 -18.90 -2.06 -21.00
N LEU A 48 -17.82 -1.93 -21.78
CA LEU A 48 -17.53 -0.73 -22.57
C LEU A 48 -18.59 -0.51 -23.65
N SER A 49 -19.06 -1.58 -24.32
CA SER A 49 -20.14 -1.48 -25.30
C SER A 49 -21.45 -1.02 -24.66
N ALA A 50 -21.82 -1.59 -23.50
CA ALA A 50 -23.01 -1.16 -22.77
C ALA A 50 -22.92 0.29 -22.26
N MET A 51 -21.72 0.77 -21.95
CA MET A 51 -21.48 2.17 -21.60
C MET A 51 -21.58 3.08 -22.83
N ALA A 52 -21.09 2.63 -23.99
CA ALA A 52 -21.19 3.36 -25.26
C ALA A 52 -22.66 3.56 -25.66
N ASP A 53 -23.46 2.49 -25.69
CA ASP A 53 -24.88 2.54 -26.03
C ASP A 53 -25.62 3.59 -25.20
N ARG A 54 -25.33 3.67 -23.91
CA ARG A 54 -25.95 4.67 -23.03
C ARG A 54 -25.51 6.10 -23.33
N CYS A 55 -24.23 6.29 -23.70
CA CYS A 55 -23.76 7.61 -24.12
C CYS A 55 -24.45 8.04 -25.41
N ASP A 56 -24.68 7.10 -26.36
CA ASP A 56 -25.39 7.34 -27.62
C ASP A 56 -26.88 7.61 -27.42
N GLU A 57 -27.49 7.07 -26.35
CA GLU A 57 -28.83 7.42 -25.89
C GLU A 57 -28.91 8.84 -25.27
N GLY A 58 -27.78 9.56 -25.20
CA GLY A 58 -27.71 10.92 -24.68
C GLY A 58 -27.44 11.00 -23.16
N GLN A 59 -27.10 9.91 -22.51
CA GLN A 59 -26.74 9.95 -21.09
C GLN A 59 -25.34 10.59 -20.92
N PRO A 60 -25.16 11.50 -19.95
CA PRO A 60 -23.86 12.10 -19.70
C PRO A 60 -22.86 11.09 -19.15
N LEU A 61 -21.62 11.15 -19.62
CA LEU A 61 -20.53 10.24 -19.26
C LEU A 61 -20.38 9.99 -17.74
N PRO A 62 -20.50 10.98 -16.83
CA PRO A 62 -20.43 10.74 -15.39
C PRO A 62 -21.53 9.82 -14.85
N LEU A 63 -22.73 9.90 -15.44
CA LEU A 63 -23.86 9.04 -15.05
C LEU A 63 -23.59 7.61 -15.48
N VAL A 64 -23.12 7.42 -16.71
CA VAL A 64 -22.76 6.10 -17.27
C VAL A 64 -21.67 5.42 -16.42
N PHE A 65 -20.63 6.16 -16.03
CA PHE A 65 -19.59 5.63 -15.12
C PHE A 65 -20.13 5.22 -13.75
N ARG A 66 -21.05 6.01 -13.19
CA ARG A 66 -21.67 5.72 -11.90
C ARG A 66 -22.56 4.49 -11.95
N GLU A 67 -23.35 4.34 -13.01
CA GLU A 67 -24.28 3.21 -13.19
C GLU A 67 -23.57 1.90 -13.55
N ALA A 68 -22.39 1.96 -14.17
CA ALA A 68 -21.52 0.81 -14.38
C ALA A 68 -21.14 0.12 -13.05
N GLY A 69 -21.08 0.86 -11.94
CA GLY A 69 -20.94 0.34 -10.57
C GLY A 69 -19.58 -0.32 -10.25
N CYS A 70 -18.66 -0.39 -11.20
CA CYS A 70 -17.32 -0.97 -11.06
C CYS A 70 -16.23 0.09 -10.81
N PHE A 71 -16.54 1.37 -11.08
CA PHE A 71 -15.60 2.47 -10.89
C PHE A 71 -15.61 2.99 -9.45
N PRO A 72 -14.45 3.46 -8.95
CA PRO A 72 -14.39 4.13 -7.66
C PRO A 72 -15.27 5.38 -7.61
N GLY A 73 -15.96 5.62 -6.48
CA GLY A 73 -16.83 6.78 -6.29
C GLY A 73 -16.13 8.12 -6.58
N TYR A 74 -14.85 8.21 -6.28
CA TYR A 74 -14.01 9.36 -6.60
C TYR A 74 -13.92 9.69 -8.09
N VAL A 75 -13.80 8.69 -8.97
CA VAL A 75 -13.80 8.87 -10.42
C VAL A 75 -15.13 9.48 -10.87
N CYS A 76 -16.23 8.89 -10.42
CA CYS A 76 -17.57 9.34 -10.76
C CYS A 76 -17.86 10.78 -10.27
N ALA A 77 -17.39 11.10 -9.05
CA ALA A 77 -17.59 12.43 -8.50
C ALA A 77 -16.80 13.51 -9.25
N LEU A 78 -15.50 13.27 -9.51
CA LEU A 78 -14.69 14.21 -10.29
C LEU A 78 -15.18 14.36 -11.73
N LEU A 79 -15.59 13.28 -12.38
CA LEU A 79 -16.21 13.36 -13.71
C LEU A 79 -17.49 14.19 -13.70
N THR A 80 -18.30 14.07 -12.64
CA THR A 80 -19.53 14.87 -12.50
C THR A 80 -19.21 16.37 -12.44
N VAL A 81 -18.20 16.75 -11.67
CA VAL A 81 -17.78 18.15 -11.57
C VAL A 81 -17.13 18.63 -12.87
N GLY A 82 -16.18 17.85 -13.41
CA GLY A 82 -15.53 18.19 -14.67
C GLY A 82 -16.50 18.35 -15.84
N HIS A 83 -17.55 17.53 -15.87
CA HIS A 83 -18.61 17.64 -16.89
C HIS A 83 -19.40 18.94 -16.75
N ARG A 84 -19.73 19.37 -15.51
CA ARG A 84 -20.45 20.63 -15.26
C ARG A 84 -19.66 21.85 -15.71
N VAL A 85 -18.34 21.84 -15.57
CA VAL A 85 -17.46 22.96 -15.95
C VAL A 85 -16.89 22.81 -17.37
N GLY A 86 -17.32 21.79 -18.12
CA GLY A 86 -16.87 21.54 -19.50
C GLY A 86 -15.42 21.04 -19.62
N GLN A 87 -14.82 20.54 -18.53
CA GLN A 87 -13.43 20.08 -18.49
C GLN A 87 -13.30 18.56 -18.33
N THR A 88 -14.22 17.79 -18.89
CA THR A 88 -14.27 16.32 -18.76
C THR A 88 -12.96 15.66 -19.19
N ALA A 89 -12.39 16.08 -20.33
CA ALA A 89 -11.13 15.53 -20.83
C ALA A 89 -9.95 15.80 -19.88
N GLY A 90 -9.83 17.04 -19.37
CA GLY A 90 -8.77 17.40 -18.41
C GLY A 90 -8.88 16.65 -17.07
N VAL A 91 -10.10 16.40 -16.62
CA VAL A 91 -10.34 15.59 -15.40
C VAL A 91 -9.97 14.13 -15.64
N LEU A 92 -10.29 13.55 -16.79
CA LEU A 92 -9.91 12.18 -17.15
C LEU A 92 -8.39 12.02 -17.25
N GLU A 93 -7.70 12.98 -17.84
CA GLU A 93 -6.23 13.00 -17.90
C GLU A 93 -5.62 13.04 -16.52
N ALA A 94 -6.09 13.92 -15.65
CA ALA A 94 -5.63 14.03 -14.27
C ALA A 94 -5.94 12.78 -13.43
N LEU A 95 -7.09 12.14 -13.67
CA LEU A 95 -7.42 10.84 -13.08
C LEU A 95 -6.48 9.74 -13.58
N ALA A 96 -6.16 9.72 -14.87
CA ALA A 96 -5.20 8.78 -15.45
C ALA A 96 -3.84 8.91 -14.77
N ASP A 97 -3.31 10.13 -14.65
CA ASP A 97 -2.04 10.40 -13.97
C ASP A 97 -2.04 9.96 -12.51
N TYR A 98 -3.12 10.23 -11.79
CA TYR A 98 -3.29 9.80 -10.41
C TYR A 98 -3.25 8.27 -10.26
N TYR A 99 -4.01 7.54 -11.10
CA TYR A 99 -4.09 6.09 -11.03
C TYR A 99 -2.82 5.41 -11.55
N ASP A 100 -2.17 5.97 -12.59
CA ASP A 100 -0.87 5.50 -13.08
C ASP A 100 0.21 5.62 -12.01
N HIS A 101 0.28 6.76 -11.35
CA HIS A 101 1.22 6.97 -10.25
C HIS A 101 0.97 5.95 -9.12
N ARG A 102 -0.28 5.76 -8.75
CA ARG A 102 -0.69 4.76 -7.75
C ARG A 102 -0.35 3.33 -8.17
N ALA A 103 -0.49 2.99 -9.44
CA ALA A 103 -0.13 1.68 -9.99
C ALA A 103 1.38 1.46 -9.96
N ARG A 104 2.18 2.46 -10.38
CA ARG A 104 3.65 2.43 -10.30
C ARG A 104 4.13 2.21 -8.86
N MET A 105 3.62 2.98 -7.91
CA MET A 105 3.96 2.84 -6.49
C MET A 105 3.61 1.45 -5.95
N ASN A 106 2.45 0.90 -6.30
CA ASN A 106 2.07 -0.46 -5.90
C ASN A 106 2.99 -1.53 -6.49
N ARG A 107 3.47 -1.35 -7.74
CA ARG A 107 4.44 -2.27 -8.38
C ARG A 107 5.79 -2.20 -7.71
N GLN A 108 6.31 -1.00 -7.45
CA GLN A 108 7.57 -0.79 -6.74
C GLN A 108 7.55 -1.42 -5.35
N LEU A 109 6.47 -1.23 -4.59
CA LEU A 109 6.30 -1.86 -3.28
C LEU A 109 6.28 -3.39 -3.36
N LYS A 110 5.57 -3.95 -4.34
CA LYS A 110 5.57 -5.41 -4.54
C LYS A 110 6.97 -5.92 -4.88
N ALA A 111 7.66 -5.29 -5.82
CA ALA A 111 9.02 -5.65 -6.21
C ALA A 111 10.00 -5.57 -5.02
N ALA A 112 9.95 -4.48 -4.26
CA ALA A 112 10.81 -4.27 -3.10
C ALA A 112 10.57 -5.27 -1.96
N LEU A 113 9.34 -5.82 -1.83
CA LEU A 113 9.00 -6.82 -0.82
C LEU A 113 9.27 -8.25 -1.29
N THR A 114 9.43 -8.51 -2.59
CA THR A 114 9.64 -9.86 -3.13
C THR A 114 10.98 -10.44 -2.68
N TYR A 115 12.05 -9.65 -2.75
CA TYR A 115 13.39 -10.08 -2.32
C TYR A 115 13.45 -10.45 -0.82
N PRO A 116 13.04 -9.60 0.12
CA PRO A 116 13.00 -9.96 1.54
C PRO A 116 12.14 -11.17 1.84
N ALA A 117 11.00 -11.34 1.14
CA ALA A 117 10.12 -12.49 1.34
C ALA A 117 10.80 -13.79 0.88
N MET A 118 11.52 -13.77 -0.26
CA MET A 118 12.26 -14.91 -0.77
C MET A 118 13.41 -15.28 0.15
N LEU A 119 14.17 -14.29 0.63
CA LEU A 119 15.26 -14.48 1.59
C LEU A 119 14.76 -15.12 2.88
N LEU A 120 13.66 -14.61 3.44
CA LEU A 120 13.01 -15.18 4.63
C LEU A 120 12.52 -16.61 4.41
N ALA A 121 11.99 -16.94 3.23
CA ALA A 121 11.53 -18.28 2.91
C ALA A 121 12.71 -19.28 2.86
N VAL A 122 13.83 -18.89 2.22
CA VAL A 122 15.04 -19.72 2.18
C VAL A 122 15.62 -19.91 3.58
N LEU A 123 15.75 -18.83 4.35
CA LEU A 123 16.24 -18.89 5.73
C LEU A 123 15.38 -19.80 6.60
N LEU A 124 14.06 -19.68 6.48
CA LEU A 124 13.12 -20.55 7.20
C LEU A 124 13.34 -22.03 6.83
N GLY A 125 13.52 -22.33 5.54
CA GLY A 125 13.83 -23.68 5.05
C GLY A 125 15.11 -24.24 5.68
N VAL A 126 16.17 -23.44 5.74
CA VAL A 126 17.45 -23.83 6.36
C VAL A 126 17.28 -24.09 7.86
N VAL A 127 16.62 -23.19 8.58
CA VAL A 127 16.39 -23.33 10.03
C VAL A 127 15.54 -24.57 10.33
N VAL A 128 14.48 -24.78 9.57
CA VAL A 128 13.61 -25.98 9.72
C VAL A 128 14.39 -27.25 9.42
N GLY A 129 15.20 -27.28 8.36
CA GLY A 129 16.08 -28.40 8.03
C GLY A 129 17.07 -28.73 9.15
N LEU A 130 17.73 -27.72 9.71
CA LEU A 130 18.65 -27.89 10.86
C LEU A 130 17.93 -28.45 12.09
N LEU A 131 16.73 -27.99 12.38
CA LEU A 131 15.96 -28.47 13.53
C LEU A 131 15.47 -29.91 13.37
N ILE A 132 15.06 -30.31 12.18
CA ILE A 132 14.51 -31.63 11.94
C ILE A 132 15.62 -32.68 11.82
N TRP A 133 16.76 -32.33 11.20
CA TRP A 133 17.80 -33.29 10.87
C TRP A 133 19.00 -33.25 11.82
N VAL A 134 19.44 -32.06 12.24
CA VAL A 134 20.66 -31.90 13.02
C VAL A 134 20.40 -32.03 14.52
N LEU A 135 19.32 -31.41 15.01
CA LEU A 135 19.04 -31.40 16.45
C LEU A 135 18.78 -32.82 17.05
N PRO A 136 18.05 -33.75 16.40
CA PRO A 136 17.85 -35.09 16.91
C PRO A 136 19.15 -35.89 17.05
N VAL A 137 20.08 -35.73 16.10
CA VAL A 137 21.38 -36.42 16.14
C VAL A 137 22.20 -36.02 17.39
N PHE A 138 22.10 -34.76 17.78
CA PHE A 138 22.77 -34.28 19.01
C PHE A 138 22.07 -34.75 20.29
N ASP A 139 20.69 -34.81 20.31
CA ASP A 139 19.96 -35.36 21.43
C ASP A 139 20.39 -36.82 21.72
N ASP A 140 20.57 -37.65 20.69
CA ASP A 140 21.01 -39.03 20.82
C ASP A 140 22.48 -39.14 21.35
N VAL A 141 23.38 -38.28 20.89
CA VAL A 141 24.79 -38.22 21.37
C VAL A 141 24.84 -37.79 22.84
N TYR A 142 24.04 -36.81 23.25
CA TYR A 142 23.96 -36.37 24.66
C TYR A 142 23.38 -37.44 25.58
N ALA A 143 22.37 -38.15 25.15
CA ALA A 143 21.76 -39.24 25.91
C ALA A 143 22.79 -40.39 26.17
N GLN A 144 23.71 -40.62 25.23
CA GLN A 144 24.73 -41.65 25.36
C GLN A 144 25.92 -41.24 26.29
N LEU A 145 26.19 -39.94 26.40
CA LEU A 145 27.33 -39.44 27.20
C LEU A 145 27.04 -39.35 28.71
N GLY A 146 25.79 -39.58 29.17
CA GLY A 146 25.43 -39.74 30.59
C GLY A 146 25.76 -38.55 31.50
N SER A 147 26.19 -37.44 30.96
CA SER A 147 26.68 -36.28 31.71
C SER A 147 25.54 -35.30 31.90
N GLY A 148 25.02 -35.21 33.10
CA GLY A 148 24.18 -34.08 33.57
C GLY A 148 25.01 -32.80 33.43
N LEU A 149 24.81 -32.07 32.36
CA LEU A 149 25.50 -30.82 32.06
C LEU A 149 25.08 -29.75 33.07
N GLY A 150 25.94 -29.50 34.07
CA GLY A 150 25.77 -28.41 35.03
C GLY A 150 26.26 -27.08 34.50
N GLY A 151 25.65 -25.97 34.93
CA GLY A 151 26.12 -24.62 34.66
C GLY A 151 25.62 -24.03 33.35
N PHE A 152 26.48 -23.37 32.61
CA PHE A 152 26.16 -22.62 31.39
C PHE A 152 25.52 -23.49 30.27
N ALA A 153 25.97 -24.73 30.14
CA ALA A 153 25.44 -25.70 29.17
C ALA A 153 24.00 -26.13 29.51
N GLY A 154 23.64 -26.27 30.78
CA GLY A 154 22.26 -26.53 31.20
C GLY A 154 21.32 -25.36 30.88
N GLY A 155 21.83 -24.12 31.01
CA GLY A 155 21.07 -22.93 30.60
C GLY A 155 20.87 -22.86 29.08
N LEU A 156 21.87 -23.27 28.29
CA LEU A 156 21.76 -23.32 26.84
C LEU A 156 20.83 -24.40 26.33
N LEU A 157 20.82 -25.57 27.01
CA LEU A 157 19.85 -26.66 26.74
C LEU A 157 18.41 -26.27 27.12
N ALA A 158 18.23 -25.55 28.25
CA ALA A 158 16.91 -25.00 28.61
C ALA A 158 16.44 -23.97 27.58
N PHE A 159 17.35 -23.12 27.07
CA PHE A 159 17.07 -22.19 26.00
C PHE A 159 16.78 -22.91 24.65
N GLY A 160 17.52 -23.97 24.33
CA GLY A 160 17.25 -24.87 23.20
C GLY A 160 15.90 -25.56 23.31
N GLY A 161 15.52 -26.01 24.51
CA GLY A 161 14.19 -26.60 24.80
C GLY A 161 13.05 -25.59 24.61
N ILE A 162 13.24 -24.35 25.08
CA ILE A 162 12.28 -23.25 24.85
C ILE A 162 12.21 -22.92 23.35
N LEU A 163 13.36 -22.87 22.68
CA LEU A 163 13.44 -22.63 21.24
C LEU A 163 12.76 -23.76 20.44
N ARG A 164 12.97 -25.02 20.83
CA ARG A 164 12.32 -26.21 20.27
C ARG A 164 10.78 -26.14 20.42
N GLY A 165 10.28 -25.59 21.53
CA GLY A 165 8.84 -25.38 21.76
C GLY A 165 8.25 -24.19 20.98
N ILE A 166 8.99 -23.09 20.90
CA ILE A 166 8.49 -21.84 20.31
C ILE A 166 8.77 -21.77 18.79
N LEU A 167 9.89 -22.31 18.32
CA LEU A 167 10.35 -22.19 16.94
C LEU A 167 9.39 -22.83 15.93
N PRO A 168 8.84 -24.04 16.12
CA PRO A 168 7.83 -24.57 15.21
C PRO A 168 6.58 -23.70 15.14
N TRP A 169 6.19 -23.04 16.23
CA TRP A 169 5.09 -22.08 16.24
C TRP A 169 5.44 -20.79 15.52
N VAL A 170 6.66 -20.30 15.66
CA VAL A 170 7.16 -19.13 14.91
C VAL A 170 7.28 -19.46 13.42
N CYS A 171 7.86 -20.64 13.09
CA CYS A 171 7.93 -21.13 11.71
C CYS A 171 6.55 -21.35 11.10
N PHE A 172 5.62 -21.94 11.86
CA PHE A 172 4.23 -22.13 11.44
C PHE A 172 3.53 -20.78 11.23
N ALA A 173 3.67 -19.84 12.17
CA ALA A 173 3.11 -18.49 12.05
C ALA A 173 3.70 -17.73 10.84
N LEU A 174 5.00 -17.87 10.59
CA LEU A 174 5.68 -17.26 9.43
C LEU A 174 5.26 -17.93 8.12
N ALA A 175 5.17 -19.26 8.09
CA ALA A 175 4.67 -20.02 6.94
C ALA A 175 3.20 -19.69 6.65
N VAL A 176 2.36 -19.59 7.68
CA VAL A 176 0.96 -19.15 7.54
C VAL A 176 0.88 -17.70 7.09
N ALA A 177 1.77 -16.83 7.55
CA ALA A 177 1.85 -15.45 7.10
C ALA A 177 2.28 -15.34 5.62
N LEU A 178 3.28 -16.13 5.20
CA LEU A 178 3.75 -16.20 3.81
C LEU A 178 2.70 -16.83 2.88
N LEU A 179 2.11 -17.95 3.27
CA LEU A 179 1.01 -18.60 2.55
C LEU A 179 -0.23 -17.70 2.54
N GLY A 180 -0.53 -17.05 3.66
CA GLY A 180 -1.61 -16.09 3.76
C GLY A 180 -1.40 -14.83 2.91
N ALA A 181 -0.16 -14.41 2.70
CA ALA A 181 0.18 -13.34 1.75
C ALA A 181 -0.03 -13.75 0.29
N ALA A 182 0.12 -15.05 -0.02
CA ALA A 182 -0.14 -15.61 -1.35
C ALA A 182 -1.64 -15.78 -1.63
N VAL A 183 -2.49 -15.97 -0.59
CA VAL A 183 -3.93 -16.19 -0.73
C VAL A 183 -4.70 -14.87 -0.67
N PRO A 184 -5.43 -14.46 -1.75
CA PRO A 184 -6.10 -13.16 -1.85
C PRO A 184 -7.02 -12.76 -0.68
N PRO A 185 -7.87 -13.66 -0.11
CA PRO A 185 -8.78 -13.30 0.98
C PRO A 185 -8.04 -13.06 2.31
N VAL A 186 -6.96 -13.80 2.59
CA VAL A 186 -6.17 -13.64 3.83
C VAL A 186 -5.34 -12.36 3.78
N ARG A 187 -4.73 -12.06 2.62
CA ARG A 187 -4.01 -10.79 2.38
C ARG A 187 -4.87 -9.55 2.67
N ARG A 188 -6.17 -9.63 2.31
CA ARG A 188 -7.13 -8.54 2.59
C ARG A 188 -7.44 -8.40 4.09
N ARG A 189 -7.55 -9.52 4.80
CA ARG A 189 -7.88 -9.52 6.25
C ARG A 189 -6.67 -9.07 7.09
N VAL A 190 -5.49 -9.60 6.77
CA VAL A 190 -4.21 -9.20 7.41
C VAL A 190 -3.88 -7.76 7.06
N GLY A 191 -4.04 -7.35 5.80
CA GLY A 191 -3.86 -5.97 5.36
C GLY A 191 -4.78 -4.99 6.11
N LYS A 192 -6.06 -5.32 6.31
CA LYS A 192 -7.00 -4.52 7.10
C LYS A 192 -6.61 -4.45 8.57
N TRP A 193 -6.13 -5.54 9.16
CA TRP A 193 -5.71 -5.57 10.56
C TRP A 193 -4.43 -4.76 10.79
N ILE A 194 -3.42 -4.90 9.91
CA ILE A 194 -2.18 -4.11 9.94
C ILE A 194 -2.49 -2.64 9.70
N SER A 195 -3.33 -2.31 8.72
CA SER A 195 -3.71 -0.94 8.42
C SER A 195 -4.53 -0.29 9.55
N ALA A 196 -5.35 -1.07 10.27
CA ALA A 196 -6.08 -0.58 11.44
C ALA A 196 -5.14 -0.26 12.62
N ARG A 197 -4.08 -1.07 12.82
CA ARG A 197 -3.17 -0.93 13.97
C ARG A 197 -1.99 0.04 13.70
N PHE A 198 -1.47 0.05 12.46
CA PHE A 198 -0.27 0.81 12.06
C PHE A 198 -0.51 1.77 10.90
N GLY A 199 -1.73 1.84 10.38
CA GLY A 199 -2.06 2.49 9.10
C GLY A 199 -1.82 4.00 9.03
N ASP A 200 -1.57 4.69 10.16
CA ASP A 200 -1.28 6.12 10.18
C ASP A 200 0.00 6.45 10.99
N ARG A 201 1.01 5.55 10.93
CA ARG A 201 2.31 5.74 11.60
C ARG A 201 3.46 5.68 10.61
N GLY A 202 4.53 6.42 10.91
CA GLY A 202 5.77 6.39 10.11
C GLY A 202 5.56 6.74 8.63
N ALA A 203 6.08 5.90 7.74
CA ALA A 203 5.99 6.09 6.29
C ALA A 203 4.54 6.09 5.77
N LEU A 204 3.67 5.23 6.32
CA LEU A 204 2.26 5.15 5.90
C LEU A 204 1.50 6.45 6.17
N LYS A 205 1.82 7.16 7.25
CA LYS A 205 1.26 8.48 7.53
C LYS A 205 1.57 9.48 6.41
N LYS A 206 2.82 9.49 5.92
CA LYS A 206 3.25 10.38 4.83
C LYS A 206 2.55 10.03 3.53
N VAL A 207 2.48 8.74 3.19
CA VAL A 207 1.80 8.26 1.98
C VAL A 207 0.31 8.60 1.99
N ASN A 208 -0.37 8.42 3.13
CA ASN A 208 -1.79 8.75 3.24
C ASN A 208 -2.04 10.26 3.12
N SER A 209 -1.17 11.07 3.75
CA SER A 209 -1.23 12.52 3.62
C SER A 209 -0.99 12.98 2.17
N ALA A 210 -0.01 12.38 1.50
CA ALA A 210 0.27 12.66 0.10
C ALA A 210 -0.93 12.34 -0.81
N ARG A 211 -1.54 11.16 -0.63
CA ARG A 211 -2.73 10.75 -1.38
C ARG A 211 -3.91 11.69 -1.17
N TYR A 212 -4.13 12.09 0.07
CA TYR A 212 -5.20 13.03 0.40
C TYR A 212 -4.98 14.39 -0.25
N VAL A 213 -3.79 14.97 -0.10
CA VAL A 213 -3.48 16.28 -0.67
C VAL A 213 -3.48 16.24 -2.20
N GLN A 214 -3.03 15.13 -2.81
CA GLN A 214 -3.10 14.93 -4.26
C GLN A 214 -4.56 14.87 -4.74
N ALA A 215 -5.41 14.12 -4.05
CA ALA A 215 -6.83 14.04 -4.37
C ALA A 215 -7.53 15.39 -4.19
N LEU A 216 -7.18 16.11 -3.12
CA LEU A 216 -7.70 17.45 -2.85
C LEU A 216 -7.26 18.45 -3.94
N ALA A 217 -5.98 18.41 -4.35
CA ALA A 217 -5.47 19.27 -5.41
C ALA A 217 -6.22 19.05 -6.73
N LEU A 218 -6.46 17.78 -7.06
CA LEU A 218 -7.23 17.43 -8.25
C LEU A 218 -8.70 17.91 -8.17
N ALA A 219 -9.34 17.75 -7.02
CA ALA A 219 -10.70 18.23 -6.80
C ALA A 219 -10.82 19.75 -6.95
N LEU A 220 -9.92 20.51 -6.33
CA LEU A 220 -9.91 21.97 -6.44
C LEU A 220 -9.62 22.46 -7.86
N ARG A 221 -8.66 21.83 -8.54
CA ARG A 221 -8.38 22.11 -9.96
C ARG A 221 -9.60 21.83 -10.87
N SER A 222 -10.46 20.89 -10.48
CA SER A 222 -11.71 20.61 -11.18
C SER A 222 -12.85 21.60 -10.86
N GLY A 223 -12.58 22.65 -10.07
CA GLY A 223 -13.54 23.71 -9.72
C GLY A 223 -14.38 23.41 -8.46
N MET A 224 -13.99 22.41 -7.66
CA MET A 224 -14.67 22.15 -6.37
C MET A 224 -14.24 23.15 -5.30
N THR A 225 -15.13 23.39 -4.34
CA THR A 225 -14.81 24.17 -3.14
C THR A 225 -13.86 23.40 -2.20
N ASP A 226 -13.18 24.09 -1.29
CA ASP A 226 -12.29 23.50 -0.29
C ASP A 226 -12.99 22.38 0.50
N ARG A 227 -14.26 22.58 0.87
CA ARG A 227 -15.05 21.63 1.62
C ARG A 227 -15.40 20.38 0.80
N GLU A 228 -15.94 20.56 -0.40
CA GLU A 228 -16.30 19.46 -1.29
C GLU A 228 -15.07 18.64 -1.68
N GLY A 229 -13.97 19.31 -2.00
CA GLY A 229 -12.71 18.67 -2.32
C GLY A 229 -12.15 17.86 -1.14
N ALA A 230 -12.22 18.39 0.09
CA ALA A 230 -11.79 17.70 1.29
C ALA A 230 -12.66 16.49 1.64
N GLU A 231 -13.98 16.57 1.43
CA GLU A 231 -14.92 15.46 1.59
C GLU A 231 -14.61 14.33 0.61
N LEU A 232 -14.47 14.67 -0.66
CA LEU A 232 -14.15 13.72 -1.72
C LEU A 232 -12.77 13.07 -1.53
N ALA A 233 -11.75 13.85 -1.17
CA ALA A 233 -10.44 13.32 -0.85
C ALA A 233 -10.48 12.38 0.36
N GLY A 234 -11.37 12.64 1.30
CA GLY A 234 -11.65 11.77 2.44
C GLY A 234 -12.21 10.41 2.04
N GLU A 235 -13.11 10.36 1.08
CA GLU A 235 -13.70 9.10 0.58
C GLU A 235 -12.65 8.13 0.02
N LEU A 236 -11.60 8.64 -0.62
CA LEU A 236 -10.46 7.82 -1.07
C LEU A 236 -9.67 7.19 0.08
N ALA A 237 -9.72 7.80 1.24
CA ALA A 237 -9.00 7.37 2.43
C ALA A 237 -9.76 6.32 3.25
N PHE A 238 -11.02 6.01 2.94
CA PHE A 238 -11.90 5.10 3.70
C PHE A 238 -11.40 3.65 3.84
N GLY A 239 -10.31 3.27 3.19
CA GLY A 239 -9.67 1.98 3.45
C GLY A 239 -8.92 1.88 4.79
N GLN A 240 -8.69 2.99 5.52
CA GLN A 240 -7.84 3.04 6.71
C GLN A 240 -8.53 3.84 7.83
N ALA A 241 -9.03 3.14 8.84
CA ALA A 241 -9.77 3.73 9.96
C ALA A 241 -9.01 4.88 10.68
N ALA A 242 -7.69 4.75 10.83
CA ALA A 242 -6.85 5.75 11.50
C ALA A 242 -6.70 7.04 10.69
N PHE A 243 -6.60 6.96 9.37
CA PHE A 243 -6.54 8.13 8.51
C PHE A 243 -7.91 8.82 8.36
N GLY A 244 -9.00 8.04 8.35
CA GLY A 244 -10.37 8.57 8.30
C GLY A 244 -10.70 9.51 9.46
N HIS A 245 -10.04 9.35 10.62
CA HIS A 245 -10.17 10.31 11.73
C HIS A 245 -9.55 11.68 11.41
N ARG A 246 -8.36 11.68 10.77
CA ARG A 246 -7.68 12.94 10.38
C ARG A 246 -8.44 13.66 9.28
N SER A 247 -8.97 12.94 8.29
CA SER A 247 -9.78 13.50 7.21
C SER A 247 -11.07 14.13 7.77
N ARG A 248 -11.80 13.43 8.64
CA ARG A 248 -12.99 13.98 9.29
C ARG A 248 -12.70 15.21 10.14
N ARG A 249 -11.55 15.22 10.84
CA ARG A 249 -11.13 16.40 11.62
C ARG A 249 -10.79 17.59 10.71
N CYS A 250 -10.20 17.33 9.53
CA CYS A 250 -9.96 18.37 8.53
C CYS A 250 -11.28 19.00 8.05
N LEU A 251 -12.28 18.18 7.74
CA LEU A 251 -13.62 18.63 7.36
C LEU A 251 -14.27 19.46 8.47
N ALA A 252 -14.24 18.99 9.72
CA ALA A 252 -14.79 19.73 10.85
C ALA A 252 -14.15 21.12 11.00
N LEU A 253 -12.83 21.24 10.85
CA LEU A 253 -12.14 22.53 10.89
C LEU A 253 -12.56 23.45 9.73
N LEU A 254 -12.79 22.90 8.54
CA LEU A 254 -13.32 23.69 7.41
C LEU A 254 -14.77 24.15 7.66
N ASP A 255 -15.60 23.31 8.27
CA ASP A 255 -16.97 23.66 8.67
C ASP A 255 -16.99 24.74 9.77
N GLU A 256 -15.96 24.79 10.64
CA GLU A 256 -15.73 25.85 11.62
C GLU A 256 -15.19 27.16 10.99
N GLY A 257 -14.95 27.20 9.67
CA GLY A 257 -14.42 28.37 8.96
C GLY A 257 -12.90 28.51 9.01
N VAL A 258 -12.17 27.48 9.46
CA VAL A 258 -10.70 27.48 9.43
C VAL A 258 -10.22 27.39 7.99
N ALA A 259 -9.30 28.24 7.58
CA ALA A 259 -8.75 28.21 6.22
C ALA A 259 -8.05 26.89 5.91
N LEU A 260 -8.22 26.38 4.68
CA LEU A 260 -7.69 25.08 4.23
C LEU A 260 -6.20 24.84 4.58
N PRO A 261 -5.26 25.79 4.39
CA PRO A 261 -3.86 25.56 4.75
C PRO A 261 -3.66 25.28 6.24
N GLN A 262 -4.44 25.95 7.09
CA GLN A 262 -4.38 25.78 8.55
C GLN A 262 -5.05 24.47 8.97
N ALA A 263 -6.18 24.09 8.37
CA ALA A 263 -6.87 22.84 8.62
C ALA A 263 -5.97 21.62 8.27
N LEU A 264 -5.29 21.67 7.13
CA LEU A 264 -4.31 20.64 6.71
C LEU A 264 -3.10 20.56 7.66
N GLN A 265 -2.61 21.69 8.17
CA GLN A 265 -1.52 21.74 9.15
C GLN A 265 -1.94 21.16 10.50
N GLN A 266 -3.08 21.59 11.04
CA GLN A 266 -3.58 21.13 12.34
C GLN A 266 -3.87 19.64 12.37
N THR A 267 -4.29 19.07 11.24
CA THR A 267 -4.47 17.64 11.07
C THR A 267 -3.17 16.89 10.79
N GLY A 268 -2.03 17.61 10.67
CA GLY A 268 -0.72 17.03 10.42
C GLY A 268 -0.60 16.37 9.05
N MET A 269 -1.36 16.84 8.06
CA MET A 269 -1.27 16.41 6.66
C MET A 269 -0.14 17.12 5.92
N ILE A 270 0.11 18.38 6.25
CA ILE A 270 1.21 19.19 5.73
C ILE A 270 2.02 19.78 6.88
N THR A 271 3.24 20.24 6.59
CA THR A 271 4.10 20.93 7.56
C THR A 271 3.69 22.40 7.75
N GLY A 272 4.16 23.04 8.83
CA GLY A 272 3.91 24.47 9.04
C GLY A 272 4.51 25.37 7.96
N GLY A 273 5.64 24.98 7.37
CA GLY A 273 6.25 25.68 6.23
C GLY A 273 5.37 25.60 4.99
N ASP A 274 4.85 24.40 4.68
CA ASP A 274 3.95 24.18 3.54
C ASP A 274 2.63 24.94 3.71
N SER A 275 2.09 24.99 4.94
CA SER A 275 0.88 25.76 5.25
C SER A 275 1.07 27.26 4.98
N ARG A 276 2.22 27.84 5.37
CA ARG A 276 2.53 29.25 5.11
C ARG A 276 2.65 29.52 3.60
N LEU A 277 3.39 28.64 2.88
CA LEU A 277 3.54 28.73 1.43
C LEU A 277 2.18 28.71 0.74
N LEU A 278 1.32 27.75 1.08
CA LEU A 278 -0.02 27.63 0.51
C LEU A 278 -0.90 28.86 0.85
N SER A 279 -0.78 29.39 2.08
CA SER A 279 -1.53 30.59 2.50
C SER A 279 -1.13 31.82 1.71
N LEU A 280 0.18 32.01 1.44
CA LEU A 280 0.69 33.10 0.62
C LEU A 280 0.25 32.96 -0.84
N ALA A 281 0.38 31.76 -1.41
CA ALA A 281 -0.02 31.48 -2.79
C ALA A 281 -1.53 31.70 -3.00
N ARG A 282 -2.36 31.36 -2.03
CA ARG A 282 -3.82 31.64 -2.11
C ARG A 282 -4.14 33.13 -2.11
N ARG A 283 -3.40 33.94 -1.38
CA ARG A 283 -3.55 35.40 -1.38
C ARG A 283 -3.13 36.03 -2.72
N SER A 284 -2.17 35.43 -3.43
CA SER A 284 -1.74 35.86 -4.76
C SER A 284 -2.53 35.26 -5.92
N GLY A 285 -3.59 34.48 -5.65
CA GLY A 285 -4.39 33.83 -6.69
C GLY A 285 -3.77 32.55 -7.29
N GLN A 286 -2.63 32.10 -6.75
CA GLN A 286 -1.90 30.89 -7.23
C GLN A 286 -2.09 29.67 -6.30
N GLY A 287 -3.19 29.64 -5.56
CA GLY A 287 -3.44 28.62 -4.54
C GLY A 287 -3.51 27.19 -5.11
N GLU A 288 -4.12 27.02 -6.28
CA GLU A 288 -4.24 25.71 -6.95
C GLU A 288 -2.88 25.17 -7.39
N GLN A 289 -2.06 26.00 -8.03
CA GLN A 289 -0.71 25.63 -8.46
C GLN A 289 0.19 25.27 -7.29
N ALA A 290 0.10 26.02 -6.20
CA ALA A 290 0.85 25.74 -4.97
C ALA A 290 0.40 24.43 -4.32
N LEU A 291 -0.89 24.14 -4.31
CA LEU A 291 -1.41 22.88 -3.78
C LEU A 291 -0.98 21.68 -4.65
N GLU A 292 -0.98 21.83 -5.96
CA GLU A 292 -0.47 20.81 -6.89
C GLU A 292 1.03 20.55 -6.67
N PHE A 293 1.83 21.61 -6.53
CA PHE A 293 3.25 21.49 -6.19
C PHE A 293 3.46 20.76 -4.85
N LEU A 294 2.68 21.11 -3.83
CA LEU A 294 2.73 20.45 -2.54
C LEU A 294 2.31 18.99 -2.63
N ALA A 295 1.30 18.69 -3.42
CA ALA A 295 0.86 17.31 -3.66
C ALA A 295 1.99 16.45 -4.24
N ARG A 296 2.68 16.93 -5.29
CA ARG A 296 3.84 16.25 -5.89
C ARG A 296 4.96 16.05 -4.88
N LYS A 297 5.34 17.11 -4.16
CA LYS A 297 6.37 17.04 -3.10
C LYS A 297 6.04 16.01 -2.01
N LEU A 298 4.79 15.97 -1.56
CA LEU A 298 4.36 15.01 -0.54
C LEU A 298 4.36 13.57 -1.05
N VAL A 299 4.05 13.36 -2.33
CA VAL A 299 4.13 12.06 -2.98
C VAL A 299 5.57 11.55 -2.99
N GLU A 300 6.52 12.37 -3.46
CA GLU A 300 7.96 12.05 -3.43
C GLU A 300 8.45 11.73 -2.01
N GLN A 301 8.08 12.56 -1.02
CA GLN A 301 8.41 12.29 0.38
C GLN A 301 7.77 11.02 0.93
N GLY A 302 6.59 10.66 0.45
CA GLY A 302 5.91 9.41 0.80
C GLY A 302 6.64 8.19 0.22
N GLU A 303 7.06 8.25 -1.03
CA GLU A 303 7.84 7.22 -1.72
C GLU A 303 9.19 7.00 -1.04
N GLU A 304 9.96 8.07 -0.82
CA GLU A 304 11.23 7.99 -0.09
C GLU A 304 11.06 7.37 1.32
N ALA A 305 10.00 7.73 2.03
CA ALA A 305 9.75 7.20 3.36
C ALA A 305 9.45 5.70 3.33
N LEU A 306 8.76 5.23 2.29
CA LEU A 306 8.51 3.81 2.06
C LEU A 306 9.79 3.08 1.70
N GLU A 307 10.57 3.59 0.76
CA GLU A 307 11.86 3.01 0.34
C GLU A 307 12.82 2.88 1.52
N ARG A 308 12.95 3.93 2.33
CA ARG A 308 13.78 3.89 3.56
C ARG A 308 13.28 2.86 4.58
N THR A 309 11.96 2.64 4.66
CA THR A 309 11.38 1.65 5.57
C THR A 309 11.62 0.24 5.07
N VAL A 310 11.43 0.00 3.77
CA VAL A 310 11.69 -1.30 3.12
C VAL A 310 13.19 -1.61 3.15
N GLY A 311 14.05 -0.63 2.84
CA GLY A 311 15.50 -0.81 2.86
C GLY A 311 16.09 -1.16 4.24
N ARG A 312 15.38 -0.91 5.35
CA ARG A 312 15.78 -1.37 6.69
C ARG A 312 15.39 -2.82 6.98
N ILE A 313 14.49 -3.40 6.21
CA ILE A 313 14.06 -4.79 6.41
C ILE A 313 15.21 -5.74 6.09
N GLU A 314 15.92 -5.52 5.00
CA GLU A 314 17.03 -6.39 4.55
C GLU A 314 18.14 -6.55 5.60
N PRO A 315 18.79 -5.47 6.14
CA PRO A 315 19.81 -5.61 7.17
C PRO A 315 19.27 -6.29 8.43
N THR A 316 18.02 -6.03 8.79
CA THR A 316 17.40 -6.65 9.97
C THR A 316 17.22 -8.15 9.78
N VAL A 317 16.76 -8.59 8.60
CA VAL A 317 16.59 -10.01 8.27
C VAL A 317 17.94 -10.71 8.25
N VAL A 318 18.96 -10.11 7.63
CA VAL A 318 20.31 -10.66 7.59
C VAL A 318 20.90 -10.77 9.01
N ALA A 319 20.76 -9.75 9.85
CA ALA A 319 21.25 -9.79 11.24
C ALA A 319 20.56 -10.89 12.06
N VAL A 320 19.25 -11.06 11.92
CA VAL A 320 18.51 -12.16 12.57
C VAL A 320 18.97 -13.52 12.05
N ALA A 321 19.19 -13.64 10.74
CA ALA A 321 19.71 -14.86 10.11
C ALA A 321 21.08 -15.24 10.67
N CYS A 322 22.02 -14.30 10.67
CA CYS A 322 23.36 -14.51 11.22
C CYS A 322 23.31 -14.89 12.70
N GLY A 323 22.46 -14.25 13.49
CA GLY A 323 22.25 -14.58 14.90
C GLY A 323 21.73 -15.99 15.10
N LEU A 324 20.74 -16.42 14.31
CA LEU A 324 20.20 -17.79 14.38
C LEU A 324 21.24 -18.83 13.95
N ILE A 325 21.94 -18.63 12.86
CA ILE A 325 22.99 -19.55 12.38
C ILE A 325 24.12 -19.61 13.42
N GLY A 326 24.56 -18.48 13.94
CA GLY A 326 25.59 -18.44 14.99
C GLY A 326 25.14 -19.19 16.26
N MET A 327 23.89 -19.07 16.66
CA MET A 327 23.35 -19.80 17.81
C MET A 327 23.31 -21.30 17.55
N VAL A 328 22.92 -21.76 16.36
CA VAL A 328 22.96 -23.18 15.99
C VAL A 328 24.38 -23.71 15.98
N LEU A 329 25.36 -22.98 15.41
CA LEU A 329 26.77 -23.36 15.40
C LEU A 329 27.32 -23.46 16.83
N LEU A 330 26.99 -22.53 17.70
CA LEU A 330 27.42 -22.59 19.11
C LEU A 330 26.82 -23.81 19.83
N THR A 331 25.57 -24.13 19.56
CA THR A 331 24.91 -25.32 20.13
C THR A 331 25.57 -26.62 19.70
N VAL A 332 26.13 -26.68 18.48
CA VAL A 332 26.84 -27.84 17.95
C VAL A 332 28.30 -27.90 18.43
N MET A 333 28.98 -26.75 18.47
CA MET A 333 30.43 -26.70 18.79
C MET A 333 30.73 -26.83 20.28
N LEU A 334 29.91 -26.30 21.17
CA LEU A 334 30.13 -26.33 22.62
C LEU A 334 30.30 -27.77 23.16
N PRO A 335 29.47 -28.74 22.80
CA PRO A 335 29.62 -30.11 23.21
C PRO A 335 30.89 -30.78 22.68
N LEU A 336 31.24 -30.51 21.42
CA LEU A 336 32.49 -31.07 20.84
C LEU A 336 33.73 -30.59 21.60
N VAL A 337 33.77 -29.32 21.99
CA VAL A 337 34.89 -28.77 22.80
C VAL A 337 34.90 -29.40 24.19
N GLN A 338 33.74 -29.67 24.81
CA GLN A 338 33.66 -30.34 26.12
C GLN A 338 34.10 -31.78 26.05
N ILE A 339 33.75 -32.53 25.01
CA ILE A 339 34.24 -33.91 24.79
C ILE A 339 35.72 -33.93 24.61
N MET A 340 36.31 -33.01 23.82
CA MET A 340 37.76 -32.88 23.65
C MET A 340 38.48 -32.57 24.96
N ASN A 341 37.91 -31.70 25.80
CA ASN A 341 38.48 -31.38 27.12
C ASN A 341 38.33 -32.50 28.16
N ALA A 342 37.40 -33.44 27.96
CA ALA A 342 37.21 -34.59 28.85
C ALA A 342 38.10 -35.81 28.48
N ILE A 343 38.63 -35.83 27.26
CA ILE A 343 39.49 -36.92 26.75
C ILE A 343 40.99 -36.58 26.83
N GLY A 344 41.36 -35.30 26.94
CA GLY A 344 42.73 -34.83 27.10
C GLY A 344 43.01 -34.51 28.55
#